data_ba8e6ee591c5779df78c0af94d2bd952
#
_entry.id   ba8e6ee591c5779df78c0af94d2bd952
#
_cell.length_a   1.000
_cell.length_b   1.000
_cell.length_c   1.000
_cell.angle_alpha   90.00
_cell.angle_beta   90.00
_cell.angle_gamma   90.00
#
_symmetry.space_group_name_H-M   'P 1'
#
loop_
_entity.id
_entity.type
_entity.pdbx_description
1 polymer ?
#
loop_
_entity_poly.entity_id
_entity_poly.type
_entity_poly.pdbx_seq_one_letter_code
_entity_poly.pdbx_strand_id
1 'polypeptide(L)'
;MINTQILSLGDIEIVQEWKDGRRNSYDIENTILLSGRRALCKSLANQIGDSYQFYITRMLFGDGGTQSGVKKYVNAGRDGLFGVTRLSKPVIAGIDGSIPTQVILTSVITFDEIIGVTLNEMALQMANGDLYSMTTFADLNKTEDMQITFNWRLNFI
;
A
#
# COMPACT_ATOMS: atom_id res chain seq x y z
N MET A 1 2.80 3.74 -35.11
CA MET A 1 1.89 3.69 -33.93
C MET A 1 2.66 4.22 -32.73
N ILE A 2 2.24 5.33 -32.16
CA ILE A 2 2.86 5.85 -30.91
C ILE A 2 2.23 5.10 -29.77
N ASN A 3 3.02 4.29 -29.09
CA ASN A 3 2.56 3.56 -27.90
C ASN A 3 2.85 4.43 -26.66
N THR A 4 1.88 5.22 -26.26
CA THR A 4 1.97 6.02 -25.04
C THR A 4 1.48 5.16 -23.88
N GLN A 5 2.39 4.65 -23.07
CA GLN A 5 2.05 3.96 -21.82
C GLN A 5 2.06 4.97 -20.67
N ILE A 6 0.94 5.10 -19.98
CA ILE A 6 0.94 5.76 -18.68
C ILE A 6 1.45 4.73 -17.67
N LEU A 7 2.65 4.93 -17.18
CA LEU A 7 3.22 4.09 -16.13
C LEU A 7 2.81 4.67 -14.77
N SER A 8 2.07 3.90 -14.01
CA SER A 8 1.88 4.14 -12.59
C SER A 8 2.93 3.33 -11.84
N LEU A 9 3.87 4.03 -11.25
CA LEU A 9 4.90 3.44 -10.41
C LEU A 9 4.58 3.77 -8.96
N GLY A 10 4.72 2.80 -8.07
CA GLY A 10 4.53 3.01 -6.66
C GLY A 10 5.75 2.58 -5.87
N ASP A 11 6.10 3.36 -4.88
CA ASP A 11 7.06 3.02 -3.86
C ASP A 11 6.50 3.31 -2.48
N ILE A 12 6.96 2.57 -1.50
CA ILE A 12 6.54 2.71 -0.11
C ILE A 12 7.76 2.98 0.74
N GLU A 13 7.74 4.09 1.47
CA GLU A 13 8.69 4.33 2.54
C GLU A 13 8.11 3.75 3.83
N ILE A 14 8.85 2.85 4.46
CA ILE A 14 8.53 2.29 5.77
C ILE A 14 9.45 2.93 6.80
N VAL A 15 8.88 3.62 7.77
CA VAL A 15 9.62 4.34 8.82
C VAL A 15 9.32 3.69 10.16
N GLN A 16 10.32 3.04 10.75
CA GLN A 16 10.25 2.50 12.11
C GLN A 16 10.83 3.52 13.08
N GLU A 17 10.11 3.83 14.13
CA GLU A 17 10.53 4.74 15.18
C GLU A 17 10.32 4.10 16.55
N TRP A 18 11.38 4.05 17.36
CA TRP A 18 11.33 3.48 18.71
C TRP A 18 11.22 4.58 19.76
N LYS A 19 10.66 4.25 20.90
CA LYS A 19 10.50 5.16 22.04
C LYS A 19 11.82 5.74 22.56
N ASP A 20 12.94 5.04 22.32
CA ASP A 20 14.29 5.52 22.70
C ASP A 20 14.89 6.51 21.69
N GLY A 21 14.16 6.85 20.61
CA GLY A 21 14.58 7.79 19.58
C GLY A 21 15.29 7.15 18.39
N ARG A 22 15.55 5.86 18.39
CA ARG A 22 16.08 5.16 17.20
C ARG A 22 15.07 5.26 16.06
N ARG A 23 15.58 5.34 14.85
CA ARG A 23 14.78 5.40 13.61
C ARG A 23 15.45 4.58 12.53
N ASN A 24 14.63 3.84 11.79
CA ASN A 24 15.05 3.12 10.59
C ASN A 24 14.05 3.41 9.48
N SER A 25 14.55 3.67 8.27
CA SER A 25 13.71 3.95 7.11
C SER A 25 14.26 3.21 5.90
N TYR A 26 13.37 2.61 5.12
CA TYR A 26 13.71 1.93 3.87
C TYR A 26 12.55 1.99 2.89
N ASP A 27 12.87 1.91 1.60
CA ASP A 27 11.90 1.94 0.51
C ASP A 27 11.69 0.54 -0.07
N ILE A 28 10.45 0.24 -0.45
CA ILE A 28 10.06 -0.97 -1.16
C ILE A 28 9.18 -0.62 -2.36
N GLU A 29 9.18 -1.49 -3.36
CA GLU A 29 8.35 -1.34 -4.55
C GLU A 29 7.01 -2.07 -4.38
N ASN A 30 6.01 -1.69 -5.19
CA ASN A 30 4.71 -2.33 -5.22
C ASN A 30 4.34 -2.83 -6.62
N THR A 31 3.28 -3.64 -6.67
CA THR A 31 2.63 -4.07 -7.91
C THR A 31 1.26 -3.43 -8.00
N ILE A 32 0.99 -2.69 -9.07
CA ILE A 32 -0.36 -2.22 -9.39
C ILE A 32 -1.17 -3.40 -9.91
N LEU A 33 -2.26 -3.72 -9.22
CA LEU A 33 -3.10 -4.87 -9.55
C LEU A 33 -4.01 -4.58 -10.75
N LEU A 34 -4.50 -5.63 -11.40
CA LEU A 34 -5.46 -5.48 -12.51
C LEU A 34 -6.73 -4.77 -12.07
N SER A 35 -7.21 -5.00 -10.85
CA SER A 35 -8.35 -4.29 -10.27
C SER A 35 -8.12 -2.78 -10.19
N GLY A 36 -6.92 -2.34 -9.79
CA GLY A 36 -6.54 -0.92 -9.78
C GLY A 36 -6.49 -0.32 -11.19
N ARG A 37 -5.92 -1.04 -12.15
CA ARG A 37 -5.88 -0.61 -13.55
C ARG A 37 -7.28 -0.49 -14.15
N ARG A 38 -8.17 -1.44 -13.86
CA ARG A 38 -9.58 -1.38 -14.30
C ARG A 38 -10.30 -0.18 -13.72
N ALA A 39 -10.04 0.16 -12.45
CA ALA A 39 -10.61 1.34 -11.82
C ALA A 39 -10.20 2.63 -12.56
N LEU A 40 -8.92 2.77 -12.91
CA LEU A 40 -8.43 3.91 -13.71
C LEU A 40 -9.10 3.95 -15.08
N CYS A 41 -9.20 2.82 -15.79
CA CYS A 41 -9.87 2.75 -17.09
C CYS A 41 -11.34 3.20 -16.99
N LYS A 42 -12.07 2.70 -16.00
CA LYS A 42 -13.46 3.09 -15.77
C LYS A 42 -13.60 4.58 -15.43
N SER A 43 -12.69 5.12 -14.64
CA SER A 43 -12.68 6.55 -14.29
C SER A 43 -12.49 7.41 -15.54
N LEU A 44 -11.52 7.07 -16.39
CA LEU A 44 -11.24 7.79 -17.64
C LEU A 44 -12.39 7.69 -18.65
N ALA A 45 -13.07 6.55 -18.69
CA ALA A 45 -14.20 6.30 -19.59
C ALA A 45 -15.54 6.82 -19.03
N ASN A 46 -15.56 7.42 -17.86
CA ASN A 46 -16.78 7.84 -17.14
C ASN A 46 -17.80 6.71 -17.00
N GLN A 47 -17.31 5.49 -16.72
CA GLN A 47 -18.13 4.28 -16.53
C GLN A 47 -18.13 3.83 -15.08
N ILE A 48 -18.18 4.79 -14.17
CA ILE A 48 -18.27 4.56 -12.74
C ILE A 48 -19.66 4.96 -12.27
N GLY A 49 -20.43 4.01 -11.73
CA GLY A 49 -21.74 4.26 -11.16
C GLY A 49 -21.71 5.24 -9.99
N ASP A 50 -20.71 5.06 -9.11
CA ASP A 50 -20.34 5.96 -8.02
C ASP A 50 -18.85 6.27 -8.10
N SER A 51 -18.49 7.50 -8.45
CA SER A 51 -17.07 7.91 -8.65
C SER A 51 -16.21 7.77 -7.39
N TYR A 52 -16.82 7.89 -6.20
CA TYR A 52 -16.10 7.77 -4.94
C TYR A 52 -15.64 6.33 -4.60
N GLN A 53 -16.19 5.31 -5.25
CA GLN A 53 -15.85 3.90 -4.98
C GLN A 53 -14.44 3.51 -5.42
N PHE A 54 -13.82 4.29 -6.28
CA PHE A 54 -12.51 3.99 -6.87
C PHE A 54 -11.34 4.75 -6.23
N TYR A 55 -11.60 5.60 -5.25
CA TYR A 55 -10.53 6.22 -4.49
C TYR A 55 -10.05 5.30 -3.35
N ILE A 56 -8.80 5.47 -2.95
CA ILE A 56 -8.19 4.64 -1.92
C ILE A 56 -8.60 5.15 -0.54
N THR A 57 -9.08 4.23 0.29
CA THR A 57 -9.57 4.55 1.64
C THR A 57 -8.75 3.91 2.75
N ARG A 58 -8.11 2.76 2.50
CA ARG A 58 -7.47 1.97 3.57
C ARG A 58 -6.15 1.36 3.12
N MET A 59 -5.26 1.15 4.07
CA MET A 59 -4.15 0.21 3.99
C MET A 59 -4.48 -1.04 4.78
N LEU A 60 -4.28 -2.20 4.14
CA LEU A 60 -4.39 -3.51 4.76
C LEU A 60 -3.00 -4.06 5.04
N PHE A 61 -2.82 -4.68 6.19
CA PHE A 61 -1.56 -5.29 6.60
C PHE A 61 -1.79 -6.76 6.94
N GLY A 62 -0.88 -7.62 6.52
CA GLY A 62 -0.98 -9.06 6.71
C GLY A 62 0.35 -9.75 6.99
N ASP A 63 0.27 -11.06 7.16
CA ASP A 63 1.38 -11.91 7.62
C ASP A 63 1.69 -13.08 6.68
N GLY A 64 1.11 -13.11 5.49
CA GLY A 64 1.28 -14.20 4.53
C GLY A 64 2.25 -13.92 3.38
N GLY A 65 2.95 -12.78 3.41
CA GLY A 65 3.77 -12.28 2.30
C GLY A 65 5.15 -12.92 2.14
N THR A 66 5.59 -13.74 3.10
CA THR A 66 6.85 -14.47 3.01
C THR A 66 6.64 -15.97 3.15
N GLN A 67 7.60 -16.74 2.63
CA GLN A 67 7.69 -18.16 2.84
C GLN A 67 9.14 -18.52 3.12
N SER A 68 9.40 -19.14 4.27
CA SER A 68 10.77 -19.43 4.73
C SER A 68 11.71 -18.21 4.66
N GLY A 69 11.21 -17.05 5.07
CA GLY A 69 11.92 -15.77 5.06
C GLY A 69 12.07 -15.10 3.70
N VAL A 70 11.55 -15.69 2.63
CA VAL A 70 11.62 -15.14 1.26
C VAL A 70 10.30 -14.48 0.89
N LYS A 71 10.37 -13.26 0.35
CA LYS A 71 9.20 -12.52 -0.13
C LYS A 71 8.52 -13.28 -1.26
N LYS A 72 7.19 -13.39 -1.20
CA LYS A 72 6.39 -13.95 -2.28
C LYS A 72 6.26 -12.94 -3.42
N TYR A 73 6.27 -13.43 -4.64
CA TYR A 73 6.00 -12.62 -5.83
C TYR A 73 4.52 -12.23 -5.88
N VAL A 74 4.24 -10.96 -6.12
CA VAL A 74 2.88 -10.45 -6.29
C VAL A 74 2.51 -10.44 -7.77
N ASN A 75 1.61 -11.34 -8.16
CA ASN A 75 1.02 -11.35 -9.48
C ASN A 75 -0.04 -10.24 -9.57
N ALA A 76 -0.08 -9.49 -10.68
CA ALA A 76 -1.04 -8.40 -10.88
C ALA A 76 -2.51 -8.87 -10.88
N GLY A 77 -2.78 -10.14 -11.11
CA GLY A 77 -4.11 -10.73 -11.06
C GLY A 77 -4.63 -11.04 -9.64
N ARG A 78 -3.85 -10.80 -8.59
CA ARG A 78 -4.30 -11.04 -7.21
C ARG A 78 -5.42 -10.07 -6.82
N ASP A 79 -6.35 -10.57 -6.02
CA ASP A 79 -7.50 -9.82 -5.50
C ASP A 79 -7.52 -9.74 -3.96
N GLY A 80 -6.53 -10.31 -3.28
CA GLY A 80 -6.42 -10.32 -1.82
C GLY A 80 -4.98 -10.51 -1.34
N LEU A 81 -4.76 -10.30 -0.05
CA LEU A 81 -3.51 -10.63 0.63
C LEU A 81 -3.25 -12.14 0.57
N PHE A 82 -2.00 -12.56 0.75
CA PHE A 82 -1.64 -13.99 0.83
C PHE A 82 -2.15 -14.64 2.11
N GLY A 83 -2.09 -13.90 3.22
CA GLY A 83 -2.53 -14.36 4.53
C GLY A 83 -3.75 -13.63 5.04
N VAL A 84 -3.93 -13.70 6.34
CA VAL A 84 -5.02 -13.01 7.04
C VAL A 84 -4.69 -11.53 7.19
N THR A 85 -5.68 -10.66 6.96
CA THR A 85 -5.55 -9.23 7.29
C THR A 85 -5.47 -9.09 8.81
N ARG A 86 -4.33 -8.64 9.29
CA ARG A 86 -4.08 -8.42 10.73
C ARG A 86 -4.50 -7.05 11.19
N LEU A 87 -4.46 -6.07 10.29
CA LEU A 87 -4.83 -4.70 10.59
C LEU A 87 -5.33 -4.02 9.32
N SER A 88 -6.35 -3.20 9.46
CA SER A 88 -6.86 -2.32 8.41
C SER A 88 -6.90 -0.91 8.96
N LYS A 89 -6.19 0.02 8.32
CA LYS A 89 -6.07 1.41 8.75
C LYS A 89 -6.62 2.35 7.69
N PRO A 90 -7.36 3.41 8.06
CA PRO A 90 -7.68 4.46 7.11
C PRO A 90 -6.38 5.14 6.64
N VAL A 91 -6.38 5.64 5.41
CA VAL A 91 -5.28 6.43 4.87
C VAL A 91 -5.58 7.91 4.97
N ILE A 92 -4.52 8.70 5.13
CA ILE A 92 -4.52 10.14 4.87
C ILE A 92 -3.93 10.32 3.48
N ALA A 93 -4.73 10.83 2.55
CA ALA A 93 -4.33 11.04 1.17
C ALA A 93 -3.98 12.52 0.94
N GLY A 94 -2.92 12.76 0.17
CA GLY A 94 -2.49 14.10 -0.18
C GLY A 94 -1.81 14.15 -1.55
N ILE A 95 -1.84 15.34 -2.15
CA ILE A 95 -1.09 15.67 -3.36
C ILE A 95 -0.22 16.87 -3.03
N ASP A 96 1.10 16.73 -3.21
CA ASP A 96 2.01 17.85 -3.11
C ASP A 96 1.87 18.74 -4.37
N GLY A 97 1.62 20.03 -4.18
CA GLY A 97 1.50 20.97 -5.30
C GLY A 97 2.78 21.11 -6.14
N SER A 98 3.94 20.75 -5.60
CA SER A 98 5.21 20.71 -6.34
C SER A 98 5.35 19.48 -7.23
N ILE A 99 4.61 18.41 -6.93
CA ILE A 99 4.58 17.15 -7.72
C ILE A 99 3.11 16.77 -7.97
N PRO A 100 2.41 17.47 -8.88
CA PRO A 100 0.96 17.29 -9.04
C PRO A 100 0.56 15.93 -9.64
N THR A 101 1.52 15.11 -10.07
CA THR A 101 1.33 13.76 -10.59
C THR A 101 1.63 12.67 -9.56
N GLN A 102 1.85 13.04 -8.30
CA GLN A 102 2.10 12.11 -7.21
C GLN A 102 0.98 12.18 -6.16
N VAL A 103 0.46 11.03 -5.79
CA VAL A 103 -0.42 10.86 -4.62
C VAL A 103 0.39 10.20 -3.50
N ILE A 104 0.31 10.75 -2.30
CA ILE A 104 0.92 10.17 -1.09
C ILE A 104 -0.21 9.71 -0.17
N LEU A 105 -0.15 8.44 0.21
CA LEU A 105 -1.10 7.79 1.10
C LEU A 105 -0.35 7.36 2.36
N THR A 106 -0.76 7.87 3.51
CA THR A 106 -0.07 7.64 4.78
C THR A 106 -0.96 6.91 5.77
N SER A 107 -0.39 5.92 6.45
CA SER A 107 -0.97 5.28 7.63
C SER A 107 0.10 5.06 8.69
N VAL A 108 -0.30 5.13 9.96
CA VAL A 108 0.59 4.91 11.10
C VAL A 108 0.05 3.76 11.95
N ILE A 109 0.90 2.78 12.22
CA ILE A 109 0.66 1.74 13.23
C ILE A 109 1.29 2.22 14.52
N THR A 110 0.47 2.53 15.50
CA THR A 110 0.91 3.13 16.76
C THR A 110 1.58 2.11 17.69
N PHE A 111 2.20 2.59 18.77
CA PHE A 111 2.94 1.73 19.72
C PHE A 111 2.10 0.61 20.30
N ASP A 112 0.82 0.85 20.55
CA ASP A 112 -0.12 -0.07 21.22
C ASP A 112 -0.89 -0.99 20.27
N GLU A 113 -0.69 -0.85 18.95
CA GLU A 113 -1.39 -1.67 17.95
C GLU A 113 -0.59 -2.92 17.56
N ILE A 114 -1.30 -4.03 17.38
CA ILE A 114 -0.79 -5.33 16.86
C ILE A 114 0.58 -5.76 17.41
N ILE A 115 0.81 -5.57 18.69
CA ILE A 115 2.04 -5.97 19.39
C ILE A 115 2.24 -7.49 19.24
N GLY A 116 3.47 -7.90 18.89
CA GLY A 116 3.84 -9.30 18.69
C GLY A 116 3.45 -9.90 17.36
N VAL A 117 2.82 -9.12 16.47
CA VAL A 117 2.47 -9.57 15.12
C VAL A 117 3.63 -9.31 14.16
N THR A 118 3.93 -10.29 13.33
CA THR A 118 4.87 -10.16 12.22
C THR A 118 4.12 -9.74 10.98
N LEU A 119 4.50 -8.61 10.38
CA LEU A 119 3.96 -8.12 9.12
C LEU A 119 4.94 -8.37 8.00
N ASN A 120 4.45 -8.76 6.83
CA ASN A 120 5.26 -8.98 5.64
C ASN A 120 4.53 -8.76 4.32
N GLU A 121 3.30 -8.25 4.38
CA GLU A 121 2.52 -7.85 3.21
C GLU A 121 1.59 -6.69 3.53
N MET A 122 1.27 -5.90 2.52
CA MET A 122 0.31 -4.82 2.64
C MET A 122 -0.34 -4.51 1.28
N ALA A 123 -1.50 -3.88 1.32
CA ALA A 123 -2.25 -3.50 0.13
C ALA A 123 -2.96 -2.17 0.33
N LEU A 124 -3.19 -1.46 -0.77
CA LEU A 124 -4.12 -0.33 -0.83
C LEU A 124 -5.50 -0.83 -1.25
N GLN A 125 -6.51 -0.47 -0.47
CA GLN A 125 -7.89 -0.84 -0.74
C GLN A 125 -8.69 0.39 -1.15
N MET A 126 -9.47 0.24 -2.21
CA MET A 126 -10.41 1.25 -2.69
C MET A 126 -11.72 1.20 -1.90
N ALA A 127 -12.52 2.25 -2.00
CA ALA A 127 -13.79 2.36 -1.30
C ALA A 127 -14.78 1.25 -1.65
N ASN A 128 -14.70 0.67 -2.87
CA ASN A 128 -15.51 -0.47 -3.28
C ASN A 128 -15.06 -1.82 -2.70
N GLY A 129 -13.95 -1.86 -1.95
CA GLY A 129 -13.39 -3.06 -1.35
C GLY A 129 -12.31 -3.76 -2.18
N ASP A 130 -12.14 -3.42 -3.45
CA ASP A 130 -11.10 -4.00 -4.30
C ASP A 130 -9.73 -3.44 -3.96
N LEU A 131 -8.68 -4.23 -4.23
CA LEU A 131 -7.31 -3.79 -4.03
C LEU A 131 -6.79 -3.03 -5.25
N TYR A 132 -6.16 -1.89 -5.00
CA TYR A 132 -5.50 -1.09 -6.04
C TYR A 132 -4.09 -1.58 -6.32
N SER A 133 -3.32 -1.80 -5.28
CA SER A 133 -1.93 -2.27 -5.36
C SER A 133 -1.57 -3.08 -4.13
N MET A 134 -0.49 -3.84 -4.24
CA MET A 134 -0.03 -4.74 -3.19
C MET A 134 1.49 -4.88 -3.22
N THR A 135 2.07 -5.19 -2.08
CA THR A 135 3.49 -5.52 -1.95
C THR A 135 3.73 -6.55 -0.86
N THR A 136 4.85 -7.22 -0.95
CA THR A 136 5.42 -8.05 0.10
C THR A 136 6.78 -7.49 0.51
N PHE A 137 7.16 -7.70 1.77
CA PHE A 137 8.41 -7.21 2.32
C PHE A 137 8.97 -8.20 3.35
N ALA A 138 10.23 -7.99 3.74
CA ALA A 138 10.85 -8.82 4.76
C ALA A 138 10.09 -8.74 6.08
N ASP A 139 10.05 -9.83 6.82
CA ASP A 139 9.35 -9.92 8.10
C ASP A 139 9.69 -8.74 9.02
N LEU A 140 8.65 -8.06 9.47
CA LEU A 140 8.74 -6.92 10.38
C LEU A 140 7.94 -7.25 11.64
N ASN A 141 8.65 -7.47 12.74
CA ASN A 141 8.04 -7.77 14.03
C ASN A 141 7.64 -6.48 14.73
N LYS A 142 6.34 -6.29 14.96
CA LYS A 142 5.81 -5.13 15.68
C LYS A 142 5.95 -5.33 17.18
N THR A 143 6.66 -4.41 17.83
CA THR A 143 6.86 -4.41 19.29
C THR A 143 6.16 -3.23 19.94
N GLU A 144 6.01 -3.27 21.28
CA GLU A 144 5.33 -2.22 22.05
C GLU A 144 6.09 -0.89 22.11
N ASP A 145 7.40 -0.92 21.85
CA ASP A 145 8.26 0.26 21.85
C ASP A 145 8.47 0.87 20.46
N MET A 146 7.80 0.35 19.43
CA MET A 146 7.93 0.74 18.04
C MET A 146 6.60 1.23 17.46
N GLN A 147 6.64 2.35 16.76
CA GLN A 147 5.58 2.72 15.81
C GLN A 147 6.13 2.67 14.39
N ILE A 148 5.23 2.48 13.41
CA ILE A 148 5.61 2.36 12.01
C ILE A 148 4.74 3.29 11.19
N THR A 149 5.38 4.14 10.39
CA THR A 149 4.72 5.00 9.40
C THR A 149 4.94 4.41 8.02
N PHE A 150 3.87 4.30 7.25
CA PHE A 150 3.89 3.86 5.86
C PHE A 150 3.48 5.04 4.98
N ASN A 151 4.40 5.48 4.13
CA ASN A 151 4.15 6.50 3.12
C ASN A 151 4.16 5.84 1.74
N TRP A 152 2.98 5.62 1.18
CA TRP A 152 2.83 4.99 -0.13
C TRP A 152 2.66 6.06 -1.19
N ARG A 153 3.63 6.17 -2.07
CA ARG A 153 3.65 7.15 -3.17
C ARG A 153 3.22 6.46 -4.47
N LEU A 154 2.23 7.02 -5.14
CA LEU A 154 1.82 6.62 -6.47
C LEU A 154 2.19 7.72 -7.45
N ASN A 155 3.08 7.41 -8.38
CA ASN A 155 3.60 8.35 -9.37
C ASN A 155 3.02 8.00 -10.74
N PHE A 156 2.48 9.02 -11.42
CA PHE A 156 1.95 8.91 -12.78
C PHE A 156 2.89 9.65 -13.74
N ILE A 157 3.60 8.89 -14.57
CA ILE A 157 4.61 9.39 -15.53
C ILE A 157 4.29 8.96 -16.94
#